data_4bbdeea9f65e0902f266794aaedd4bb2
#
_entry.id   4bbdeea9f65e0902f266794aaedd4bb2
#
_cell.length_a   1.000
_cell.length_b   1.000
_cell.length_c   1.000
_cell.angle_alpha   90.00
_cell.angle_beta   90.00
_cell.angle_gamma   90.00
#
_symmetry.space_group_name_H-M   'P 1'
#
loop_
_entity.id
_entity.type
_entity.pdbx_description
1 polymer ?
#
loop_
_entity_poly.entity_id
_entity_poly.type
_entity_poly.pdbx_seq_one_letter_code
_entity_poly.pdbx_strand_id
1 'polypeptide(L)'
;MNAYEFETARLGFRRWKESDKEKFASMNRDCEVMKYFPNKLTTKESDDLIERFEKHFDEKGYGIWAVERKEDNNFIGFIGLLEIGFEADFQFETEIGWRLDKKFWKMGYAVEGAKACLDFAFGKLQLNEVYSFTATINVPSETVMKRIGMSKVKEFDDPKVPVGSPLKRHVLYKIDRP
;
A
#
# COMPACT_ATOMS: atom_id res chain seq x y z
N MET A 1 -0.38 -8.28 -25.54
CA MET A 1 -0.68 -8.50 -24.12
C MET A 1 -0.65 -7.13 -23.44
N ASN A 2 -1.68 -6.77 -22.68
CA ASN A 2 -1.61 -5.53 -21.90
C ASN A 2 -0.45 -5.63 -20.90
N ALA A 3 0.42 -4.62 -20.89
CA ALA A 3 1.56 -4.56 -19.97
C ALA A 3 1.10 -4.40 -18.50
N TYR A 4 -0.14 -3.97 -18.28
CA TYR A 4 -0.74 -3.67 -16.98
C TYR A 4 -2.01 -4.49 -16.75
N GLU A 5 -2.27 -4.87 -15.50
CA GLU A 5 -3.53 -5.49 -15.09
C GLU A 5 -4.68 -4.48 -15.10
N PHE A 6 -4.38 -3.25 -14.71
CA PHE A 6 -5.21 -2.07 -14.89
C PHE A 6 -4.32 -0.82 -14.88
N GLU A 7 -4.89 0.30 -15.27
CA GLU A 7 -4.14 1.55 -15.39
C GLU A 7 -5.02 2.79 -15.15
N THR A 8 -4.35 3.91 -14.88
CA THR A 8 -4.95 5.24 -14.86
C THR A 8 -4.41 6.09 -16.01
N ALA A 9 -4.72 7.38 -16.02
CA ALA A 9 -4.12 8.30 -16.99
C ALA A 9 -2.58 8.31 -16.90
N ARG A 10 -2.01 8.24 -15.68
CA ARG A 10 -0.58 8.41 -15.44
C ARG A 10 0.14 7.17 -14.93
N LEU A 11 -0.58 6.16 -14.41
CA LEU A 11 -0.01 5.00 -13.72
C LEU A 11 -0.44 3.70 -14.37
N GLY A 12 0.50 2.75 -14.41
CA GLY A 12 0.25 1.35 -14.75
C GLY A 12 0.49 0.44 -13.55
N PHE A 13 -0.40 -0.55 -13.35
CA PHE A 13 -0.36 -1.50 -12.25
C PHE A 13 -0.06 -2.89 -12.79
N ARG A 14 1.00 -3.51 -12.29
CA ARG A 14 1.48 -4.79 -12.81
C ARG A 14 2.09 -5.67 -11.73
N ARG A 15 2.28 -6.92 -12.04
CA ARG A 15 3.08 -7.85 -11.24
C ARG A 15 4.54 -7.33 -11.14
N TRP A 16 5.24 -7.78 -10.13
CA TRP A 16 6.62 -7.39 -9.88
C TRP A 16 7.56 -7.98 -10.93
N LYS A 17 8.63 -7.25 -11.25
CA LYS A 17 9.69 -7.65 -12.17
C LYS A 17 11.02 -7.73 -11.41
N GLU A 18 11.93 -8.54 -11.89
CA GLU A 18 13.28 -8.61 -11.34
C GLU A 18 13.96 -7.24 -11.29
N SER A 19 13.73 -6.41 -12.33
CA SER A 19 14.28 -5.05 -12.43
C SER A 19 13.73 -4.07 -11.36
N ASP A 20 12.68 -4.42 -10.63
CA ASP A 20 12.13 -3.57 -9.56
C ASP A 20 12.88 -3.74 -8.24
N LYS A 21 13.51 -4.90 -8.02
CA LYS A 21 14.12 -5.30 -6.74
C LYS A 21 15.13 -4.27 -6.21
N GLU A 22 16.07 -3.86 -7.05
CA GLU A 22 17.09 -2.89 -6.65
C GLU A 22 16.49 -1.53 -6.25
N LYS A 23 15.54 -1.03 -7.06
CA LYS A 23 14.84 0.24 -6.78
C LYS A 23 14.00 0.13 -5.51
N PHE A 24 13.31 -0.99 -5.32
CA PHE A 24 12.49 -1.22 -4.14
C PHE A 24 13.34 -1.35 -2.88
N ALA A 25 14.45 -2.08 -2.92
CA ALA A 25 15.39 -2.17 -1.80
C ALA A 25 16.02 -0.80 -1.47
N SER A 26 16.35 0.01 -2.48
CA SER A 26 16.82 1.38 -2.27
C SER A 26 15.78 2.24 -1.56
N MET A 27 14.53 2.18 -1.99
CA MET A 27 13.41 2.89 -1.39
C MET A 27 13.18 2.46 0.08
N ASN A 28 13.26 1.16 0.37
CA ASN A 28 13.06 0.62 1.71
C ASN A 28 14.22 0.90 2.68
N ARG A 29 15.37 1.33 2.18
CA ARG A 29 16.51 1.82 3.00
C ARG A 29 16.46 3.32 3.25
N ASP A 30 15.65 4.07 2.51
CA ASP A 30 15.54 5.51 2.67
C ASP A 30 14.83 5.86 3.98
N CYS A 31 15.45 6.71 4.80
CA CYS A 31 14.92 7.07 6.12
C CYS A 31 13.65 7.93 6.06
N GLU A 32 13.45 8.68 5.00
CA GLU A 32 12.24 9.48 4.82
C GLU A 32 11.06 8.60 4.40
N VAL A 33 11.29 7.68 3.44
CA VAL A 33 10.27 6.72 2.99
C VAL A 33 9.84 5.81 4.13
N MET A 34 10.78 5.34 4.94
CA MET A 34 10.53 4.41 6.03
C MET A 34 10.28 5.07 7.38
N LYS A 35 10.13 6.40 7.42
CA LYS A 35 9.96 7.19 8.66
C LYS A 35 8.83 6.70 9.57
N TYR A 36 7.76 6.16 8.98
CA TYR A 36 6.57 5.72 9.70
C TYR A 36 6.46 4.19 9.81
N PHE A 37 7.58 3.49 9.59
CA PHE A 37 7.71 2.06 9.77
C PHE A 37 8.70 1.77 10.91
N PRO A 38 8.54 0.67 11.65
CA PRO A 38 9.42 0.36 12.78
C PRO A 38 10.90 0.28 12.41
N ASN A 39 11.20 -0.27 11.23
CA ASN A 39 12.57 -0.45 10.75
C ASN A 39 12.67 -0.20 9.24
N LYS A 40 13.86 0.18 8.80
CA LYS A 40 14.24 0.07 7.38
C LYS A 40 14.45 -1.40 7.03
N LEU A 41 14.29 -1.73 5.77
CA LEU A 41 14.50 -3.09 5.30
C LEU A 41 15.86 -3.23 4.61
N THR A 42 16.50 -4.36 4.86
CA THR A 42 17.65 -4.82 4.08
C THR A 42 17.23 -5.20 2.66
N THR A 43 18.20 -5.44 1.78
CA THR A 43 17.92 -5.94 0.42
C THR A 43 17.16 -7.26 0.49
N LYS A 44 17.64 -8.20 1.34
CA LYS A 44 16.97 -9.50 1.51
C LYS A 44 15.53 -9.36 2.00
N GLU A 45 15.28 -8.56 3.02
CA GLU A 45 13.92 -8.32 3.53
C GLU A 45 12.99 -7.68 2.50
N SER A 46 13.56 -6.83 1.61
CA SER A 46 12.82 -6.25 0.50
C SER A 46 12.46 -7.29 -0.56
N ASP A 47 13.37 -8.21 -0.87
CA ASP A 47 13.12 -9.32 -1.79
C ASP A 47 12.10 -10.30 -1.20
N ASP A 48 12.25 -10.68 0.07
CA ASP A 48 11.28 -11.52 0.80
C ASP A 48 9.88 -10.88 0.84
N LEU A 49 9.79 -9.54 0.87
CA LEU A 49 8.52 -8.83 0.81
C LEU A 49 7.87 -8.93 -0.58
N ILE A 50 8.65 -8.81 -1.66
CA ILE A 50 8.16 -9.03 -3.02
C ILE A 50 7.65 -10.46 -3.19
N GLU A 51 8.39 -11.46 -2.71
CA GLU A 51 7.97 -12.86 -2.77
C GLU A 51 6.62 -13.09 -2.07
N ARG A 52 6.40 -12.45 -0.91
CA ARG A 52 5.10 -12.50 -0.21
C ARG A 52 3.98 -11.85 -1.01
N PHE A 53 4.25 -10.74 -1.68
CA PHE A 53 3.28 -10.08 -2.55
C PHE A 53 2.92 -10.96 -3.76
N GLU A 54 3.91 -11.55 -4.41
CA GLU A 54 3.70 -12.45 -5.54
C GLU A 54 2.93 -13.72 -5.11
N LYS A 55 3.27 -14.31 -3.97
CA LYS A 55 2.53 -15.43 -3.40
C LYS A 55 1.06 -15.09 -3.15
N HIS A 56 0.79 -13.89 -2.58
CA HIS A 56 -0.59 -13.44 -2.37
C HIS A 56 -1.36 -13.30 -3.69
N PHE A 57 -0.71 -12.80 -4.75
CA PHE A 57 -1.30 -12.78 -6.10
C PHE A 57 -1.65 -14.18 -6.60
N ASP A 58 -0.76 -15.15 -6.42
CA ASP A 58 -0.97 -16.52 -6.89
C ASP A 58 -2.12 -17.21 -6.13
N GLU A 59 -2.28 -16.90 -4.85
CA GLU A 59 -3.32 -17.48 -3.98
C GLU A 59 -4.68 -16.79 -4.13
N LYS A 60 -4.71 -15.47 -4.33
CA LYS A 60 -5.93 -14.65 -4.25
C LYS A 60 -6.34 -14.01 -5.59
N GLY A 61 -5.44 -13.97 -6.57
CA GLY A 61 -5.71 -13.30 -7.85
C GLY A 61 -5.62 -11.76 -7.80
N TYR A 62 -5.22 -11.19 -6.68
CA TYR A 62 -4.95 -9.76 -6.49
C TYR A 62 -3.89 -9.56 -5.41
N GLY A 63 -3.36 -8.35 -5.28
CA GLY A 63 -2.33 -8.10 -4.25
C GLY A 63 -1.77 -6.69 -4.27
N ILE A 64 -0.51 -6.57 -3.89
CA ILE A 64 0.26 -5.33 -3.93
C ILE A 64 0.95 -5.20 -5.28
N TRP A 65 0.43 -4.31 -6.14
CA TRP A 65 0.99 -4.08 -7.46
C TRP A 65 2.23 -3.20 -7.41
N ALA A 66 3.22 -3.56 -8.22
CA ALA A 66 4.26 -2.63 -8.62
C ALA A 66 3.62 -1.54 -9.49
N VAL A 67 3.86 -0.27 -9.12
CA VAL A 67 3.31 0.88 -9.84
C VAL A 67 4.38 1.51 -10.71
N GLU A 68 4.02 1.71 -11.97
CA GLU A 68 4.88 2.29 -12.99
C GLU A 68 4.28 3.62 -13.48
N ARG A 69 5.10 4.66 -13.56
CA ARG A 69 4.70 5.92 -14.18
C ARG A 69 4.77 5.76 -15.70
N LYS A 70 3.64 5.94 -16.39
CA LYS A 70 3.51 5.67 -17.84
C LYS A 70 4.35 6.60 -18.73
N GLU A 71 4.64 7.81 -18.26
CA GLU A 71 5.40 8.82 -19.02
C GLU A 71 6.81 8.34 -19.38
N ASP A 72 7.47 7.59 -18.49
CA ASP A 72 8.86 7.18 -18.63
C ASP A 72 9.11 5.73 -18.22
N ASN A 73 8.06 4.96 -17.97
CA ASN A 73 8.07 3.57 -17.52
C ASN A 73 8.90 3.36 -16.22
N ASN A 74 8.99 4.38 -15.38
CA ASN A 74 9.68 4.26 -14.10
C ASN A 74 8.82 3.55 -13.06
N PHE A 75 9.41 2.53 -12.41
CA PHE A 75 8.87 2.01 -11.16
C PHE A 75 8.93 3.12 -10.10
N ILE A 76 7.78 3.42 -9.49
CA ILE A 76 7.65 4.51 -8.51
C ILE A 76 7.32 4.02 -7.09
N GLY A 77 7.09 2.73 -6.91
CA GLY A 77 6.71 2.11 -5.66
C GLY A 77 5.55 1.13 -5.81
N PHE A 78 4.78 0.96 -4.77
CA PHE A 78 3.63 0.05 -4.80
C PHE A 78 2.35 0.70 -4.26
N ILE A 79 1.22 0.20 -4.76
CA ILE A 79 -0.13 0.43 -4.22
C ILE A 79 -0.91 -0.86 -4.42
N GLY A 80 -1.71 -1.27 -3.44
CA GLY A 80 -2.51 -2.47 -3.65
C GLY A 80 -3.30 -2.91 -2.43
N LEU A 81 -3.83 -4.11 -2.54
CA LEU A 81 -4.75 -4.73 -1.60
C LEU A 81 -4.10 -5.98 -0.98
N LEU A 82 -4.27 -6.17 0.32
CA LEU A 82 -3.83 -7.36 1.04
C LEU A 82 -4.91 -7.83 1.99
N GLU A 83 -4.99 -9.14 2.20
CA GLU A 83 -5.68 -9.66 3.38
C GLU A 83 -4.86 -9.35 4.63
N ILE A 84 -5.55 -8.97 5.69
CA ILE A 84 -4.88 -8.60 6.94
C ILE A 84 -4.51 -9.86 7.70
N GLY A 85 -3.23 -10.02 7.93
CA GLY A 85 -2.64 -11.20 8.53
C GLY A 85 -2.28 -11.03 10.01
N PHE A 86 -3.06 -10.27 10.81
CA PHE A 86 -2.86 -10.22 12.25
C PHE A 86 -4.18 -10.18 13.02
N GLU A 87 -4.18 -10.79 14.20
CA GLU A 87 -5.30 -10.71 15.12
C GLU A 87 -5.32 -9.32 15.78
N ALA A 88 -6.44 -8.63 15.61
CA ALA A 88 -6.78 -7.40 16.31
C ALA A 88 -8.16 -7.59 16.96
N ASP A 89 -8.55 -6.67 17.85
CA ASP A 89 -9.89 -6.64 18.46
C ASP A 89 -11.02 -6.43 17.45
N PHE A 90 -10.68 -6.39 16.16
CA PHE A 90 -11.60 -6.22 15.04
C PHE A 90 -11.14 -7.10 13.89
N GLN A 91 -12.09 -7.71 13.22
CA GLN A 91 -11.87 -8.46 11.99
C GLN A 91 -12.20 -7.57 10.81
N PHE A 92 -11.26 -7.38 9.92
CA PHE A 92 -11.48 -6.86 8.59
C PHE A 92 -10.65 -7.68 7.60
N GLU A 93 -11.18 -7.84 6.40
CA GLU A 93 -10.66 -8.84 5.49
C GLU A 93 -9.57 -8.26 4.57
N THR A 94 -9.75 -7.04 4.08
CA THR A 94 -8.86 -6.47 3.06
C THR A 94 -8.43 -5.05 3.42
N GLU A 95 -7.13 -4.82 3.41
CA GLU A 95 -6.54 -3.50 3.52
C GLU A 95 -6.04 -2.98 2.17
N ILE A 96 -6.10 -1.67 1.98
CA ILE A 96 -5.38 -0.96 0.95
C ILE A 96 -4.16 -0.27 1.54
N GLY A 97 -3.00 -0.44 0.88
CA GLY A 97 -1.74 0.18 1.30
C GLY A 97 -0.96 0.76 0.12
N TRP A 98 -0.04 1.66 0.44
CA TRP A 98 0.85 2.30 -0.53
C TRP A 98 2.20 2.66 0.09
N ARG A 99 3.23 2.61 -0.75
CA ARG A 99 4.56 3.16 -0.47
C ARG A 99 5.20 3.60 -1.78
N LEU A 100 5.45 4.89 -1.92
CA LEU A 100 6.07 5.47 -3.11
C LEU A 100 7.44 6.05 -2.77
N ASP A 101 8.36 5.99 -3.73
CA ASP A 101 9.64 6.68 -3.64
C ASP A 101 9.39 8.18 -3.46
N LYS A 102 10.13 8.82 -2.54
CA LYS A 102 10.01 10.23 -2.19
C LYS A 102 10.12 11.18 -3.38
N LYS A 103 10.82 10.77 -4.45
CA LYS A 103 10.93 11.53 -5.71
C LYS A 103 9.57 11.78 -6.38
N PHE A 104 8.57 10.97 -6.07
CA PHE A 104 7.23 11.01 -6.65
C PHE A 104 6.15 11.51 -5.68
N TRP A 105 6.55 11.99 -4.51
CA TRP A 105 5.61 12.55 -3.53
C TRP A 105 5.05 13.89 -3.99
N LYS A 106 3.90 14.26 -3.44
CA LYS A 106 3.18 15.53 -3.70
C LYS A 106 2.73 15.73 -5.16
N MET A 107 2.83 14.70 -6.00
CA MET A 107 2.36 14.72 -7.40
C MET A 107 0.95 14.13 -7.56
N GLY A 108 0.32 13.70 -6.46
CA GLY A 108 -1.03 13.12 -6.46
C GLY A 108 -1.10 11.64 -6.81
N TYR A 109 0.02 10.98 -7.06
CA TYR A 109 0.05 9.57 -7.50
C TYR A 109 -0.54 8.60 -6.47
N ALA A 110 -0.30 8.80 -5.17
CA ALA A 110 -0.89 7.93 -4.14
C ALA A 110 -2.42 7.99 -4.14
N VAL A 111 -3.01 9.18 -4.28
CA VAL A 111 -4.46 9.36 -4.36
C VAL A 111 -5.03 8.76 -5.64
N GLU A 112 -4.40 9.03 -6.79
CA GLU A 112 -4.81 8.50 -8.09
C GLU A 112 -4.78 6.97 -8.10
N GLY A 113 -3.67 6.40 -7.66
CA GLY A 113 -3.48 4.96 -7.66
C GLY A 113 -4.36 4.25 -6.63
N ALA A 114 -4.52 4.81 -5.43
CA ALA A 114 -5.41 4.22 -4.43
C ALA A 114 -6.87 4.23 -4.88
N LYS A 115 -7.35 5.28 -5.57
CA LYS A 115 -8.70 5.28 -6.16
C LYS A 115 -8.86 4.18 -7.20
N ALA A 116 -7.89 3.99 -8.11
CA ALA A 116 -7.92 2.92 -9.08
C ALA A 116 -7.93 1.52 -8.42
N CYS A 117 -7.20 1.33 -7.32
CA CYS A 117 -7.25 0.09 -6.54
C CYS A 117 -8.62 -0.12 -5.88
N LEU A 118 -9.28 0.94 -5.40
CA LEU A 118 -10.65 0.85 -4.87
C LEU A 118 -11.66 0.52 -5.97
N ASP A 119 -11.54 1.13 -7.15
CA ASP A 119 -12.37 0.78 -8.31
C ASP A 119 -12.21 -0.69 -8.68
N PHE A 120 -10.99 -1.21 -8.65
CA PHE A 120 -10.71 -2.64 -8.85
C PHE A 120 -11.34 -3.50 -7.74
N ALA A 121 -11.18 -3.10 -6.47
CA ALA A 121 -11.71 -3.82 -5.30
C ALA A 121 -13.24 -3.94 -5.38
N PHE A 122 -13.94 -2.84 -5.66
CA PHE A 122 -15.40 -2.82 -5.70
C PHE A 122 -15.97 -3.33 -7.02
N GLY A 123 -15.33 -3.01 -8.15
CA GLY A 123 -15.80 -3.39 -9.48
C GLY A 123 -15.49 -4.83 -9.85
N LYS A 124 -14.22 -5.25 -9.71
CA LYS A 124 -13.76 -6.58 -10.14
C LYS A 124 -13.83 -7.64 -9.04
N LEU A 125 -13.37 -7.30 -7.82
CA LEU A 125 -13.38 -8.24 -6.71
C LEU A 125 -14.72 -8.28 -5.96
N GLN A 126 -15.59 -7.32 -6.19
CA GLN A 126 -16.91 -7.20 -5.56
C GLN A 126 -16.83 -7.16 -4.02
N LEU A 127 -15.75 -6.59 -3.48
CA LEU A 127 -15.62 -6.40 -2.04
C LEU A 127 -16.70 -5.43 -1.54
N ASN A 128 -17.19 -5.63 -0.33
CA ASN A 128 -18.18 -4.75 0.29
C ASN A 128 -17.55 -3.55 0.98
N GLU A 129 -16.32 -3.72 1.49
CA GLU A 129 -15.59 -2.71 2.25
C GLU A 129 -14.08 -2.92 2.10
N VAL A 130 -13.32 -1.84 2.26
CA VAL A 130 -11.86 -1.84 2.27
C VAL A 130 -11.37 -0.96 3.42
N TYR A 131 -10.34 -1.42 4.11
CA TYR A 131 -9.73 -0.74 5.23
C TYR A 131 -8.35 -0.18 4.89
N SER A 132 -7.89 0.76 5.67
CA SER A 132 -6.50 1.23 5.67
C SER A 132 -6.12 1.71 7.06
N PHE A 133 -4.89 1.48 7.48
CA PHE A 133 -4.42 1.95 8.78
C PHE A 133 -2.98 2.45 8.70
N THR A 134 -2.63 3.33 9.62
CA THR A 134 -1.28 3.87 9.73
C THR A 134 -1.04 4.45 11.12
N ALA A 135 0.23 4.66 11.49
CA ALA A 135 0.55 5.37 12.73
C ALA A 135 -0.10 6.77 12.73
N THR A 136 -0.68 7.18 13.85
CA THR A 136 -1.38 8.48 13.98
C THR A 136 -0.52 9.69 13.63
N ILE A 137 0.79 9.56 13.74
CA ILE A 137 1.75 10.60 13.36
C ILE A 137 2.06 10.64 11.85
N ASN A 138 1.55 9.66 11.06
CA ASN A 138 1.70 9.62 9.60
C ASN A 138 0.60 10.43 8.91
N VAL A 139 0.61 11.73 9.13
CA VAL A 139 -0.35 12.68 8.54
C VAL A 139 -0.42 12.59 7.00
N PRO A 140 0.69 12.42 6.26
CA PRO A 140 0.61 12.25 4.80
C PRO A 140 -0.27 11.09 4.37
N SER A 141 -0.12 9.91 5.00
CA SER A 141 -0.94 8.73 4.67
C SER A 141 -2.40 8.92 5.04
N GLU A 142 -2.67 9.47 6.22
CA GLU A 142 -4.04 9.81 6.65
C GLU A 142 -4.71 10.81 5.69
N THR A 143 -3.94 11.75 5.14
CA THR A 143 -4.43 12.70 4.13
C THR A 143 -4.85 11.97 2.84
N VAL A 144 -4.10 10.95 2.41
CA VAL A 144 -4.49 10.12 1.26
C VAL A 144 -5.80 9.38 1.56
N MET A 145 -5.91 8.72 2.73
CA MET A 145 -7.15 8.02 3.14
C MET A 145 -8.38 8.93 3.06
N LYS A 146 -8.29 10.14 3.59
CA LYS A 146 -9.38 11.14 3.51
C LYS A 146 -9.72 11.53 2.08
N ARG A 147 -8.71 11.75 1.24
CA ARG A 147 -8.89 12.17 -0.17
C ARG A 147 -9.47 11.10 -1.07
N ILE A 148 -9.32 9.82 -0.71
CA ILE A 148 -9.95 8.72 -1.44
C ILE A 148 -11.34 8.35 -0.91
N GLY A 149 -11.85 9.12 0.06
CA GLY A 149 -13.22 8.98 0.57
C GLY A 149 -13.37 8.07 1.78
N MET A 150 -12.28 7.64 2.40
CA MET A 150 -12.36 6.81 3.60
C MET A 150 -12.78 7.61 4.83
N SER A 151 -13.51 6.98 5.74
CA SER A 151 -13.95 7.52 7.03
C SER A 151 -13.19 6.88 8.18
N LYS A 152 -12.82 7.68 9.16
CA LYS A 152 -12.15 7.20 10.38
C LYS A 152 -13.09 6.30 11.18
N VAL A 153 -12.59 5.12 11.56
CA VAL A 153 -13.32 4.14 12.38
C VAL A 153 -12.92 4.27 13.84
N LYS A 154 -11.63 4.09 14.13
CA LYS A 154 -11.10 4.14 15.50
C LYS A 154 -9.58 4.32 15.51
N GLU A 155 -9.04 4.46 16.69
CA GLU A 155 -7.61 4.32 16.96
C GLU A 155 -7.35 3.04 17.76
N PHE A 156 -6.18 2.45 17.54
CA PHE A 156 -5.75 1.22 18.22
C PHE A 156 -4.23 1.19 18.36
N ASP A 157 -3.73 0.32 19.20
CA ASP A 157 -2.30 0.07 19.33
C ASP A 157 -1.90 -1.11 18.44
N ASP A 158 -1.04 -0.89 17.46
CA ASP A 158 -0.58 -1.95 16.56
C ASP A 158 0.21 -3.01 17.36
N PRO A 159 -0.24 -4.28 17.39
CA PRO A 159 0.43 -5.33 18.16
C PRO A 159 1.86 -5.59 17.70
N LYS A 160 2.19 -5.32 16.43
CA LYS A 160 3.53 -5.51 15.84
C LYS A 160 4.53 -4.42 16.21
N VAL A 161 4.08 -3.31 16.79
CA VAL A 161 4.94 -2.18 17.17
C VAL A 161 5.22 -2.24 18.67
N PRO A 162 6.50 -2.12 19.12
CA PRO A 162 6.85 -2.17 20.54
C PRO A 162 6.15 -1.08 21.37
N VAL A 163 5.85 -1.41 22.62
CA VAL A 163 5.33 -0.44 23.60
C VAL A 163 6.36 0.68 23.80
N GLY A 164 5.87 1.91 23.88
CA GLY A 164 6.72 3.11 24.02
C GLY A 164 7.23 3.70 22.70
N SER A 165 7.01 3.01 21.57
CA SER A 165 7.31 3.57 20.24
C SER A 165 6.31 4.68 19.90
N PRO A 166 6.76 5.81 19.31
CA PRO A 166 5.86 6.84 18.79
C PRO A 166 4.97 6.36 17.63
N LEU A 167 5.33 5.21 17.03
CA LEU A 167 4.57 4.54 15.98
C LEU A 167 3.50 3.59 16.54
N LYS A 168 3.41 3.37 17.85
CA LYS A 168 2.52 2.38 18.46
C LYS A 168 1.06 2.67 18.17
N ARG A 169 0.64 3.93 18.32
CA ARG A 169 -0.74 4.35 18.11
C ARG A 169 -1.06 4.48 16.64
N HIS A 170 -2.05 3.72 16.17
CA HIS A 170 -2.53 3.70 14.78
C HIS A 170 -3.94 4.25 14.69
N VAL A 171 -4.30 4.72 13.51
CA VAL A 171 -5.65 5.10 13.11
C VAL A 171 -6.15 4.16 12.02
N LEU A 172 -7.37 3.67 12.17
CA LEU A 172 -8.07 2.81 11.22
C LEU A 172 -9.10 3.63 10.44
N TYR A 173 -9.09 3.49 9.14
CA TYR A 173 -10.06 4.05 8.21
C TYR A 173 -10.75 2.95 7.43
N LYS A 174 -11.98 3.23 6.97
CA LYS A 174 -12.80 2.33 6.16
C LYS A 174 -13.49 3.09 5.03
N ILE A 175 -13.73 2.39 3.94
CA ILE A 175 -14.64 2.81 2.87
C ILE A 175 -15.52 1.64 2.47
N ASP A 176 -16.83 1.89 2.36
CA ASP A 176 -17.80 0.92 1.86
C ASP A 176 -17.96 1.07 0.36
N ARG A 177 -18.37 -0.01 -0.30
CA ARG A 177 -18.73 0.01 -1.72
C ARG A 177 -19.88 0.99 -1.94
N PRO A 178 -19.77 1.89 -2.94
CA PRO A 178 -20.84 2.84 -3.27
C PRO A 178 -22.17 2.18 -3.63
#